data_0f53445368ceb8f6e306fe214905b5b7
#
_entry.id   0f53445368ceb8f6e306fe214905b5b7
#
_cell.length_a   1.000
_cell.length_b   1.000
_cell.length_c   1.000
_cell.angle_alpha   90.00
_cell.angle_beta   90.00
_cell.angle_gamma   90.00
#
_symmetry.space_group_name_H-M   'P 1'
#
loop_
_entity.id
_entity.type
_entity.pdbx_description
1 polymer ?
#
loop_
_entity_poly.entity_id
_entity_poly.type
_entity_poly.pdbx_seq_one_letter_code
_entity_poly.pdbx_strand_id
1 'polypeptide(L)'
;CAAMAGAGFAAIGWVSSYTLILLTVIIIGIASATYHPQASKTVNFLSDENSKAKNMGIFSLGGNAGMAVGSILMTFLIGLQDGIHNTMYFILPGLLVFGLMMKYMPDYKRVNAEHSLKKAAVQIKAASEKLSYTGMFILLFFIFMRSTIHTGLSTYLPLFFMKFRGSEAIFASALVSAFLLGGVAGTYTGAVLSDRLGAVSYTHLRAHETRSNLV
;
A
#
# COMPACT_ATOMS: atom_id res chain seq x y z
N CYS A 1 -3.51 -6.71 -12.79
CA CYS A 1 -3.84 -6.62 -11.37
C CYS A 1 -4.96 -5.61 -11.09
N ALA A 2 -4.83 -4.31 -11.46
CA ALA A 2 -5.86 -3.30 -11.18
C ALA A 2 -7.22 -3.63 -11.81
N ALA A 3 -7.25 -4.02 -13.10
CA ALA A 3 -8.47 -4.44 -13.77
C ALA A 3 -9.08 -5.72 -13.16
N MET A 4 -8.26 -6.69 -12.75
CA MET A 4 -8.73 -7.89 -12.06
C MET A 4 -9.33 -7.58 -10.69
N ALA A 5 -8.73 -6.66 -9.92
CA ALA A 5 -9.29 -6.22 -8.66
C ALA A 5 -10.63 -5.52 -8.87
N GLY A 6 -10.72 -4.58 -9.82
CA GLY A 6 -11.98 -3.90 -10.16
C GLY A 6 -13.08 -4.85 -10.64
N ALA A 7 -12.74 -5.79 -11.51
CA ALA A 7 -13.67 -6.81 -11.97
C ALA A 7 -14.14 -7.74 -10.83
N GLY A 8 -13.23 -8.13 -9.93
CA GLY A 8 -13.57 -8.93 -8.77
C GLY A 8 -14.53 -8.20 -7.82
N PHE A 9 -14.28 -6.93 -7.51
CA PHE A 9 -15.20 -6.13 -6.71
C PHE A 9 -16.57 -5.98 -7.40
N ALA A 10 -16.60 -5.74 -8.70
CA ALA A 10 -17.84 -5.67 -9.46
C ALA A 10 -18.64 -7.00 -9.41
N ALA A 11 -17.94 -8.14 -9.44
CA ALA A 11 -18.58 -9.46 -9.43
C ALA A 11 -19.21 -9.80 -8.06
N ILE A 12 -18.70 -9.27 -6.94
CA ILE A 12 -19.19 -9.63 -5.59
C ILE A 12 -20.69 -9.39 -5.44
N GLY A 13 -21.23 -8.29 -5.98
CA GLY A 13 -22.64 -7.95 -5.87
C GLY A 13 -23.60 -8.85 -6.68
N TRP A 14 -23.07 -9.67 -7.59
CA TRP A 14 -23.83 -10.55 -8.46
C TRP A 14 -23.72 -12.03 -8.10
N VAL A 15 -22.86 -12.33 -7.13
CA VAL A 15 -22.60 -13.70 -6.71
C VAL A 15 -23.34 -14.00 -5.42
N SER A 16 -24.26 -14.98 -5.47
CA SER A 16 -25.07 -15.40 -4.33
C SER A 16 -24.48 -16.58 -3.54
N SER A 17 -23.58 -17.36 -4.16
CA SER A 17 -22.97 -18.52 -3.52
C SER A 17 -21.77 -18.13 -2.67
N TYR A 18 -21.75 -18.57 -1.40
CA TYR A 18 -20.61 -18.35 -0.48
C TYR A 18 -19.27 -18.81 -1.06
N THR A 19 -19.26 -19.98 -1.72
CA THR A 19 -18.03 -20.52 -2.34
C THR A 19 -17.51 -19.61 -3.46
N LEU A 20 -18.41 -19.08 -4.28
CA LEU A 20 -18.02 -18.17 -5.38
C LEU A 20 -17.55 -16.81 -4.82
N ILE A 21 -18.17 -16.30 -3.76
CA ILE A 21 -17.68 -15.09 -3.06
C ILE A 21 -16.27 -15.32 -2.55
N LEU A 22 -16.01 -16.46 -1.89
CA LEU A 22 -14.70 -16.81 -1.37
C LEU A 22 -13.64 -16.87 -2.48
N LEU A 23 -13.96 -17.53 -3.61
CA LEU A 23 -13.07 -17.60 -4.77
C LEU A 23 -12.78 -16.21 -5.35
N THR A 24 -13.80 -15.36 -5.45
CA THR A 24 -13.64 -13.97 -5.94
C THR A 24 -12.72 -13.18 -5.02
N VAL A 25 -12.89 -13.27 -3.70
CA VAL A 25 -12.03 -12.61 -2.72
C VAL A 25 -10.59 -13.11 -2.80
N ILE A 26 -10.37 -14.42 -2.97
CA ILE A 26 -9.03 -14.99 -3.17
C ILE A 26 -8.38 -14.41 -4.43
N ILE A 27 -9.08 -14.33 -5.55
CA ILE A 27 -8.57 -13.76 -6.80
C ILE A 27 -8.20 -12.28 -6.63
N ILE A 28 -9.07 -11.48 -5.97
CA ILE A 28 -8.79 -10.08 -5.64
C ILE A 28 -7.53 -9.98 -4.75
N GLY A 29 -7.41 -10.85 -3.74
CA GLY A 29 -6.26 -10.90 -2.85
C GLY A 29 -4.95 -11.20 -3.58
N ILE A 30 -4.94 -12.17 -4.49
CA ILE A 30 -3.77 -12.49 -5.32
C ILE A 30 -3.43 -11.30 -6.24
N ALA A 31 -4.42 -10.68 -6.86
CA ALA A 31 -4.21 -9.50 -7.72
C ALA A 31 -3.60 -8.33 -6.92
N SER A 32 -4.06 -8.09 -5.70
CA SER A 32 -3.52 -7.06 -4.81
C SER A 32 -2.10 -7.40 -4.33
N ALA A 33 -1.87 -8.64 -3.91
CA ALA A 33 -0.57 -9.09 -3.43
C ALA A 33 0.53 -8.99 -4.49
N THR A 34 0.20 -9.26 -5.75
CA THR A 34 1.15 -9.13 -6.87
C THR A 34 1.38 -7.68 -7.29
N TYR A 35 0.39 -6.80 -7.08
CA TYR A 35 0.53 -5.38 -7.43
C TYR A 35 1.51 -4.64 -6.52
N HIS A 36 1.40 -4.83 -5.21
CA HIS A 36 2.17 -4.05 -4.23
C HIS A 36 3.70 -4.10 -4.40
N PRO A 37 4.35 -5.27 -4.52
CA PRO A 37 5.80 -5.32 -4.69
C PRO A 37 6.25 -4.76 -6.04
N GLN A 38 5.46 -4.92 -7.09
CA GLN A 38 5.80 -4.37 -8.40
C GLN A 38 5.68 -2.85 -8.43
N ALA A 39 4.63 -2.29 -7.83
CA ALA A 39 4.43 -0.85 -7.75
C ALA A 39 5.53 -0.19 -6.90
N SER A 40 5.82 -0.73 -5.71
CA SER A 40 6.92 -0.26 -4.85
C SER A 40 8.27 -0.30 -5.55
N LYS A 41 8.55 -1.39 -6.30
CA LYS A 41 9.75 -1.54 -7.09
C LYS A 41 9.86 -0.45 -8.16
N THR A 42 8.76 -0.17 -8.85
CA THR A 42 8.71 0.85 -9.90
C THR A 42 8.92 2.26 -9.32
N VAL A 43 8.26 2.59 -8.21
CA VAL A 43 8.45 3.88 -7.53
C VAL A 43 9.90 4.05 -7.08
N ASN A 44 10.50 3.04 -6.48
CA ASN A 44 11.90 3.08 -6.05
C ASN A 44 12.86 3.26 -7.22
N PHE A 45 12.56 2.61 -8.37
CA PHE A 45 13.37 2.74 -9.58
C PHE A 45 13.29 4.13 -10.21
N LEU A 46 12.09 4.72 -10.27
CA LEU A 46 11.86 6.05 -10.85
C LEU A 46 12.27 7.20 -9.92
N SER A 47 12.65 6.89 -8.69
CA SER A 47 13.02 7.89 -7.69
C SER A 47 14.52 8.12 -7.67
N ASP A 48 14.92 9.40 -7.59
CA ASP A 48 16.30 9.77 -7.30
C ASP A 48 16.68 9.39 -5.87
N GLU A 49 17.97 9.15 -5.61
CA GLU A 49 18.48 8.72 -4.30
C GLU A 49 18.02 9.63 -3.14
N ASN A 50 17.94 10.96 -3.37
CA ASN A 50 17.56 11.95 -2.36
C ASN A 50 16.04 12.08 -2.18
N SER A 51 15.21 11.46 -3.03
CA SER A 51 13.74 11.58 -3.01
C SER A 51 13.02 10.23 -2.82
N LYS A 52 13.76 9.15 -2.62
CA LYS A 52 13.19 7.79 -2.49
C LYS A 52 12.18 7.69 -1.36
N ALA A 53 12.52 8.17 -0.17
CA ALA A 53 11.63 8.10 0.99
C ALA A 53 10.37 8.93 0.77
N LYS A 54 10.50 10.15 0.23
CA LYS A 54 9.39 11.02 -0.14
C LYS A 54 8.46 10.36 -1.16
N ASN A 55 9.01 9.81 -2.25
CA ASN A 55 8.23 9.19 -3.32
C ASN A 55 7.53 7.91 -2.86
N MET A 56 8.18 7.10 -2.02
CA MET A 56 7.56 5.96 -1.34
C MET A 56 6.45 6.40 -0.37
N GLY A 57 6.65 7.51 0.33
CA GLY A 57 5.62 8.14 1.15
C GLY A 57 4.39 8.53 0.31
N ILE A 58 4.57 9.23 -0.82
CA ILE A 58 3.50 9.61 -1.74
C ILE A 58 2.76 8.38 -2.29
N PHE A 59 3.49 7.32 -2.66
CA PHE A 59 2.89 6.06 -3.08
C PHE A 59 2.00 5.44 -1.98
N SER A 60 2.48 5.41 -0.74
CA SER A 60 1.72 4.92 0.41
C SER A 60 0.49 5.79 0.72
N LEU A 61 0.63 7.13 0.54
CA LEU A 61 -0.47 8.08 0.63
C LEU A 61 -1.60 7.74 -0.34
N GLY A 62 -1.27 7.47 -1.61
CA GLY A 62 -2.24 7.08 -2.63
C GLY A 62 -3.01 5.83 -2.24
N GLY A 63 -2.33 4.82 -1.68
CA GLY A 63 -2.96 3.59 -1.19
C GLY A 63 -3.96 3.85 -0.06
N ASN A 64 -3.56 4.57 0.98
CA ASN A 64 -4.42 4.88 2.13
C ASN A 64 -5.59 5.80 1.75
N ALA A 65 -5.34 6.81 0.90
CA ALA A 65 -6.38 7.69 0.38
C ALA A 65 -7.40 6.91 -0.46
N GLY A 66 -6.93 5.98 -1.30
CA GLY A 66 -7.79 5.09 -2.08
C GLY A 66 -8.69 4.23 -1.20
N MET A 67 -8.16 3.67 -0.11
CA MET A 67 -8.96 2.90 0.86
C MET A 67 -9.98 3.79 1.58
N ALA A 68 -9.61 5.00 1.98
CA ALA A 68 -10.52 5.94 2.64
C ALA A 68 -11.70 6.36 1.74
N VAL A 69 -11.41 6.76 0.50
CA VAL A 69 -12.42 7.13 -0.49
C VAL A 69 -13.25 5.90 -0.89
N GLY A 70 -12.61 4.75 -1.08
CA GLY A 70 -13.25 3.50 -1.45
C GLY A 70 -14.30 3.04 -0.43
N SER A 71 -14.01 3.18 0.87
CA SER A 71 -14.94 2.81 1.95
C SER A 71 -16.22 3.65 1.92
N ILE A 72 -16.11 4.97 1.77
CA ILE A 72 -17.27 5.87 1.69
C ILE A 72 -18.04 5.62 0.39
N LEU A 73 -17.33 5.54 -0.74
CA LEU A 73 -17.94 5.32 -2.04
C LEU A 73 -18.70 4.00 -2.09
N MET A 74 -18.13 2.93 -1.53
CA MET A 74 -18.79 1.63 -1.45
C MET A 74 -20.09 1.70 -0.64
N THR A 75 -20.03 2.31 0.55
CA THR A 75 -21.22 2.45 1.41
C THR A 75 -22.29 3.30 0.75
N PHE A 76 -21.89 4.38 0.07
CA PHE A 76 -22.81 5.24 -0.68
C PHE A 76 -23.50 4.47 -1.82
N LEU A 77 -22.74 3.74 -2.63
CA LEU A 77 -23.28 2.97 -3.77
C LEU A 77 -24.22 1.86 -3.31
N ILE A 78 -23.91 1.16 -2.23
CA ILE A 78 -24.80 0.12 -1.67
C ILE A 78 -26.09 0.73 -1.11
N GLY A 79 -26.04 1.96 -0.63
CA GLY A 79 -27.20 2.72 -0.14
C GLY A 79 -28.16 3.18 -1.22
N LEU A 80 -27.80 3.12 -2.51
CA LEU A 80 -28.68 3.43 -3.63
C LEU A 80 -29.69 2.30 -3.89
N GLN A 81 -30.74 2.58 -4.71
CA GLN A 81 -31.87 1.69 -4.93
C GLN A 81 -31.53 0.25 -5.34
N ASP A 82 -30.47 0.06 -6.15
CA ASP A 82 -30.04 -1.28 -6.59
C ASP A 82 -29.16 -2.03 -5.56
N GLY A 83 -28.91 -1.41 -4.41
CA GLY A 83 -28.21 -2.05 -3.30
C GLY A 83 -26.83 -2.60 -3.65
N ILE A 84 -26.61 -3.89 -3.32
CA ILE A 84 -25.32 -4.54 -3.54
C ILE A 84 -24.91 -4.66 -5.01
N HIS A 85 -25.85 -4.64 -5.96
CA HIS A 85 -25.55 -4.74 -7.39
C HIS A 85 -24.76 -3.52 -7.90
N ASN A 86 -24.85 -2.38 -7.21
CA ASN A 86 -24.08 -1.17 -7.52
C ASN A 86 -22.57 -1.34 -7.35
N THR A 87 -22.09 -2.44 -6.75
CA THR A 87 -20.66 -2.78 -6.72
C THR A 87 -20.05 -2.90 -8.12
N MET A 88 -20.89 -3.12 -9.16
CA MET A 88 -20.43 -3.16 -10.55
C MET A 88 -19.73 -1.86 -11.00
N TYR A 89 -20.09 -0.72 -10.41
CA TYR A 89 -19.45 0.56 -10.73
C TYR A 89 -17.99 0.62 -10.34
N PHE A 90 -17.49 -0.27 -9.44
CA PHE A 90 -16.07 -0.36 -9.11
C PHE A 90 -15.20 -0.90 -10.26
N ILE A 91 -15.78 -1.42 -11.33
CA ILE A 91 -15.04 -1.75 -12.56
C ILE A 91 -14.47 -0.49 -13.23
N LEU A 92 -15.19 0.65 -13.14
CA LEU A 92 -14.79 1.91 -13.78
C LEU A 92 -13.44 2.44 -13.30
N PRO A 93 -13.20 2.65 -11.98
CA PRO A 93 -11.89 3.05 -11.49
C PRO A 93 -10.81 2.01 -11.81
N GLY A 94 -11.13 0.71 -11.80
CA GLY A 94 -10.19 -0.34 -12.19
C GLY A 94 -9.74 -0.25 -13.65
N LEU A 95 -10.69 -0.02 -14.57
CA LEU A 95 -10.39 0.18 -15.99
C LEU A 95 -9.70 1.50 -16.27
N LEU A 96 -10.08 2.57 -15.56
CA LEU A 96 -9.44 3.88 -15.68
C LEU A 96 -7.96 3.79 -15.29
N VAL A 97 -7.65 3.21 -14.13
CA VAL A 97 -6.26 3.00 -13.68
C VAL A 97 -5.50 2.11 -14.66
N PHE A 98 -6.12 1.03 -15.15
CA PHE A 98 -5.51 0.16 -16.16
C PHE A 98 -5.18 0.93 -17.44
N GLY A 99 -6.12 1.74 -17.98
CA GLY A 99 -5.92 2.55 -19.18
C GLY A 99 -4.83 3.60 -18.99
N LEU A 100 -4.82 4.29 -17.84
CA LEU A 100 -3.76 5.25 -17.48
C LEU A 100 -2.39 4.58 -17.39
N MET A 101 -2.31 3.40 -16.79
CA MET A 101 -1.06 2.66 -16.70
C MET A 101 -0.57 2.22 -18.08
N MET A 102 -1.45 1.75 -18.96
CA MET A 102 -1.08 1.40 -20.34
C MET A 102 -0.55 2.59 -21.14
N LYS A 103 -1.11 3.78 -20.89
CA LYS A 103 -0.73 5.01 -21.61
C LYS A 103 0.55 5.66 -21.09
N TYR A 104 0.73 5.68 -19.77
CA TYR A 104 1.78 6.47 -19.12
C TYR A 104 2.92 5.64 -18.52
N MET A 105 2.76 4.32 -18.40
CA MET A 105 3.83 3.49 -17.87
C MET A 105 4.92 3.33 -18.94
N PRO A 106 6.13 3.83 -18.67
CA PRO A 106 7.24 3.66 -19.59
C PRO A 106 7.54 2.17 -19.81
N ASP A 107 8.14 1.87 -20.94
CA ASP A 107 8.44 0.53 -21.41
C ASP A 107 8.91 -0.39 -20.27
N TYR A 108 8.03 -1.24 -19.78
CA TYR A 108 8.25 -2.12 -18.63
C TYR A 108 9.48 -3.03 -18.82
N LYS A 109 9.81 -3.34 -20.08
CA LYS A 109 11.00 -4.11 -20.45
C LYS A 109 12.28 -3.33 -20.13
N ARG A 110 12.30 -2.02 -20.44
CA ARG A 110 13.43 -1.13 -20.18
C ARG A 110 13.65 -0.95 -18.68
N VAL A 111 12.57 -0.67 -17.93
CA VAL A 111 12.59 -0.55 -16.46
C VAL A 111 13.08 -1.83 -15.80
N ASN A 112 12.64 -2.99 -16.25
CA ASN A 112 13.12 -4.28 -15.71
C ASN A 112 14.56 -4.59 -16.07
N ALA A 113 15.02 -4.29 -17.28
CA ALA A 113 16.41 -4.53 -17.70
C ALA A 113 17.38 -3.66 -16.87
N GLU A 114 17.12 -2.37 -16.75
CA GLU A 114 17.95 -1.47 -15.94
C GLU A 114 17.93 -1.83 -14.45
N HIS A 115 16.76 -2.26 -13.93
CA HIS A 115 16.66 -2.72 -12.54
C HIS A 115 17.46 -4.01 -12.30
N SER A 116 17.51 -4.92 -13.27
CA SER A 116 18.30 -6.15 -13.17
C SER A 116 19.80 -5.84 -13.14
N LEU A 117 20.25 -4.87 -13.91
CA LEU A 117 21.65 -4.40 -13.90
C LEU A 117 22.00 -3.72 -12.58
N LYS A 118 21.14 -2.80 -12.07
CA LYS A 118 21.34 -2.18 -10.75
C LYS A 118 21.31 -3.20 -9.61
N LYS A 119 20.43 -4.19 -9.68
CA LYS A 119 20.35 -5.27 -8.68
C LYS A 119 21.61 -6.13 -8.68
N ALA A 120 22.15 -6.47 -9.84
CA ALA A 120 23.42 -7.22 -9.94
C ALA A 120 24.58 -6.44 -9.30
N ALA A 121 24.69 -5.13 -9.59
CA ALA A 121 25.69 -4.27 -8.98
C ALA A 121 25.57 -4.15 -7.46
N VAL A 122 24.34 -4.04 -6.94
CA VAL A 122 24.05 -3.97 -5.49
C VAL A 122 24.32 -5.32 -4.82
N GLN A 123 24.01 -6.47 -5.47
CA GLN A 123 24.29 -7.79 -4.92
C GLN A 123 25.80 -8.05 -4.80
N ILE A 124 26.60 -7.57 -5.74
CA ILE A 124 28.07 -7.66 -5.65
C ILE A 124 28.58 -6.87 -4.43
N LYS A 125 27.98 -5.72 -4.13
CA LYS A 125 28.34 -4.88 -2.99
C LYS A 125 27.82 -5.45 -1.65
N ALA A 126 26.61 -6.01 -1.63
CA ALA A 126 25.99 -6.59 -0.44
C ALA A 126 26.54 -7.97 -0.06
N ALA A 127 27.16 -8.69 -0.98
CA ALA A 127 27.87 -9.94 -0.67
C ALA A 127 29.08 -9.73 0.26
N SER A 128 29.51 -8.48 0.43
CA SER A 128 30.57 -8.06 1.36
C SER A 128 30.07 -7.70 2.77
N GLU A 129 28.77 -7.42 2.95
CA GLU A 129 28.21 -7.07 4.25
C GLU A 129 27.44 -8.26 4.86
N LYS A 130 27.83 -8.66 6.08
CA LYS A 130 27.11 -9.72 6.83
C LYS A 130 25.68 -9.27 7.09
N LEU A 131 24.72 -9.97 6.48
CA LEU A 131 23.29 -9.74 6.69
C LEU A 131 22.94 -10.01 8.16
N SER A 132 22.42 -8.99 8.87
CA SER A 132 21.95 -9.15 10.25
C SER A 132 20.56 -9.78 10.26
N TYR A 133 20.46 -11.08 10.43
CA TYR A 133 19.18 -11.79 10.54
C TYR A 133 18.33 -11.29 11.70
N THR A 134 18.95 -10.88 12.79
CA THR A 134 18.25 -10.29 13.96
C THR A 134 17.56 -8.98 13.59
N GLY A 135 18.24 -8.07 12.88
CA GLY A 135 17.65 -6.82 12.42
C GLY A 135 16.48 -7.05 11.46
N MET A 136 16.62 -8.01 10.55
CA MET A 136 15.55 -8.39 9.63
C MET A 136 14.33 -8.97 10.38
N PHE A 137 14.54 -9.81 11.38
CA PHE A 137 13.46 -10.38 12.18
C PHE A 137 12.71 -9.31 12.99
N ILE A 138 13.42 -8.38 13.62
CA ILE A 138 12.83 -7.25 14.34
C ILE A 138 11.97 -6.40 13.40
N LEU A 139 12.47 -6.10 12.21
CA LEU A 139 11.74 -5.33 11.20
C LEU A 139 10.46 -6.06 10.75
N LEU A 140 10.55 -7.35 10.48
CA LEU A 140 9.39 -8.17 10.10
C LEU A 140 8.35 -8.23 11.22
N PHE A 141 8.79 -8.39 12.46
CA PHE A 141 7.90 -8.39 13.62
C PHE A 141 7.19 -7.03 13.79
N PHE A 142 7.91 -5.92 13.62
CA PHE A 142 7.32 -4.59 13.64
C PHE A 142 6.27 -4.39 12.55
N ILE A 143 6.58 -4.80 11.31
CA ILE A 143 5.63 -4.73 10.18
C ILE A 143 4.40 -5.59 10.47
N PHE A 144 4.59 -6.79 11.02
CA PHE A 144 3.49 -7.69 11.39
C PHE A 144 2.57 -7.04 12.43
N MET A 145 3.12 -6.52 13.53
CA MET A 145 2.34 -5.84 14.57
C MET A 145 1.57 -4.64 14.03
N ARG A 146 2.26 -3.79 13.25
CA ARG A 146 1.65 -2.62 12.61
C ARG A 146 0.49 -3.04 11.69
N SER A 147 0.68 -4.05 10.86
CA SER A 147 -0.36 -4.53 9.93
C SER A 147 -1.55 -5.12 10.67
N THR A 148 -1.32 -5.87 11.75
CA THR A 148 -2.38 -6.45 12.58
C THR A 148 -3.25 -5.36 13.21
N ILE A 149 -2.64 -4.34 13.79
CA ILE A 149 -3.37 -3.19 14.38
C ILE A 149 -4.14 -2.44 13.29
N HIS A 150 -3.50 -2.13 12.18
CA HIS A 150 -4.12 -1.38 11.09
C HIS A 150 -5.32 -2.13 10.49
N THR A 151 -5.16 -3.40 10.17
CA THR A 151 -6.23 -4.24 9.62
C THR A 151 -7.34 -4.48 10.64
N GLY A 152 -6.96 -4.74 11.89
CA GLY A 152 -7.92 -4.92 12.99
C GLY A 152 -8.80 -3.70 13.17
N LEU A 153 -8.22 -2.50 13.28
CA LEU A 153 -9.00 -1.26 13.41
C LEU A 153 -9.86 -1.00 12.18
N SER A 154 -9.31 -1.13 10.98
CA SER A 154 -10.07 -0.87 9.73
C SER A 154 -11.27 -1.81 9.57
N THR A 155 -11.16 -3.06 10.05
CA THR A 155 -12.22 -4.07 9.91
C THR A 155 -13.22 -4.03 11.06
N TYR A 156 -12.73 -3.99 12.30
CA TYR A 156 -13.60 -4.14 13.45
C TYR A 156 -14.20 -2.84 13.96
N LEU A 157 -13.58 -1.69 13.72
CA LEU A 157 -14.11 -0.40 14.15
C LEU A 157 -15.51 -0.13 13.56
N PRO A 158 -15.76 -0.25 12.25
CA PRO A 158 -17.09 -0.06 11.69
C PRO A 158 -18.10 -1.10 12.20
N LEU A 159 -17.67 -2.36 12.29
CA LEU A 159 -18.54 -3.43 12.81
C LEU A 159 -18.95 -3.16 14.27
N PHE A 160 -18.05 -2.67 15.10
CA PHE A 160 -18.33 -2.30 16.48
C PHE A 160 -19.38 -1.20 16.55
N PHE A 161 -19.21 -0.12 15.80
CA PHE A 161 -20.16 1.00 15.80
C PHE A 161 -21.53 0.59 15.27
N MET A 162 -21.58 -0.18 14.20
CA MET A 162 -22.86 -0.68 13.65
C MET A 162 -23.56 -1.63 14.60
N LYS A 163 -22.85 -2.62 15.16
CA LYS A 163 -23.44 -3.70 15.96
C LYS A 163 -23.78 -3.28 17.41
N PHE A 164 -22.89 -2.52 18.06
CA PHE A 164 -23.01 -2.21 19.49
C PHE A 164 -23.54 -0.80 19.76
N ARG A 165 -23.36 0.15 18.84
CA ARG A 165 -23.83 1.51 18.96
C ARG A 165 -25.05 1.81 18.08
N GLY A 166 -25.47 0.88 17.23
CA GLY A 166 -26.59 1.07 16.30
C GLY A 166 -26.34 2.18 15.28
N SER A 167 -25.08 2.51 15.01
CA SER A 167 -24.74 3.60 14.09
C SER A 167 -25.03 3.21 12.65
N GLU A 168 -25.40 4.20 11.83
CA GLU A 168 -25.60 4.02 10.40
C GLU A 168 -24.27 3.61 9.70
N ALA A 169 -24.39 2.85 8.61
CA ALA A 169 -23.24 2.36 7.85
C ALA A 169 -22.35 3.50 7.30
N ILE A 170 -22.97 4.62 6.91
CA ILE A 170 -22.27 5.82 6.43
C ILE A 170 -21.39 6.39 7.54
N PHE A 171 -21.90 6.53 8.76
CA PHE A 171 -21.12 7.02 9.89
C PHE A 171 -19.97 6.08 10.23
N ALA A 172 -20.22 4.77 10.26
CA ALA A 172 -19.19 3.77 10.51
C ALA A 172 -18.07 3.78 9.45
N SER A 173 -18.41 3.94 8.17
CA SER A 173 -17.44 4.06 7.09
C SER A 173 -16.66 5.39 7.13
N ALA A 174 -17.30 6.48 7.55
CA ALA A 174 -16.63 7.77 7.74
C ALA A 174 -15.56 7.71 8.85
N LEU A 175 -15.80 6.96 9.94
CA LEU A 175 -14.79 6.74 10.99
C LEU A 175 -13.56 6.01 10.46
N VAL A 176 -13.75 4.96 9.65
CA VAL A 176 -12.62 4.25 9.00
C VAL A 176 -11.87 5.20 8.07
N SER A 177 -12.59 6.00 7.29
CA SER A 177 -11.96 6.97 6.39
C SER A 177 -11.18 8.04 7.15
N ALA A 178 -11.70 8.53 8.27
CA ALA A 178 -10.98 9.47 9.15
C ALA A 178 -9.70 8.83 9.72
N PHE A 179 -9.77 7.56 10.18
CA PHE A 179 -8.60 6.81 10.63
C PHE A 179 -7.54 6.66 9.52
N LEU A 180 -7.96 6.29 8.31
CA LEU A 180 -7.07 6.13 7.17
C LEU A 180 -6.45 7.47 6.72
N LEU A 181 -7.23 8.56 6.72
CA LEU A 181 -6.73 9.91 6.42
C LEU A 181 -5.74 10.40 7.48
N GLY A 182 -5.97 10.08 8.76
CA GLY A 182 -4.96 10.29 9.81
C GLY A 182 -3.65 9.55 9.53
N GLY A 183 -3.75 8.30 9.05
CA GLY A 183 -2.60 7.52 8.59
C GLY A 183 -1.89 8.14 7.38
N VAL A 184 -2.65 8.75 6.46
CA VAL A 184 -2.12 9.53 5.33
C VAL A 184 -1.28 10.71 5.83
N ALA A 185 -1.85 11.54 6.71
CA ALA A 185 -1.16 12.69 7.28
C ALA A 185 0.11 12.26 8.05
N GLY A 186 0.01 11.21 8.87
CA GLY A 186 1.15 10.65 9.61
C GLY A 186 2.26 10.11 8.70
N THR A 187 1.90 9.41 7.62
CA THR A 187 2.88 8.90 6.66
C THR A 187 3.61 10.02 5.93
N TYR A 188 2.89 11.06 5.52
CA TYR A 188 3.49 12.22 4.84
C TYR A 188 4.44 12.98 5.76
N THR A 189 3.97 13.36 6.95
CA THR A 189 4.79 14.08 7.93
C THR A 189 6.00 13.26 8.37
N GLY A 190 5.83 11.95 8.59
CA GLY A 190 6.91 11.03 8.91
C GLY A 190 7.95 10.92 7.80
N ALA A 191 7.54 10.85 6.53
CA ALA A 191 8.46 10.80 5.39
C ALA A 191 9.27 12.10 5.27
N VAL A 192 8.61 13.26 5.38
CA VAL A 192 9.30 14.57 5.32
C VAL A 192 10.27 14.74 6.51
N LEU A 193 9.86 14.30 7.69
CA LEU A 193 10.70 14.37 8.89
C LEU A 193 11.90 13.43 8.80
N SER A 194 11.69 12.23 8.26
CA SER A 194 12.77 11.24 8.02
C SER A 194 13.82 11.77 7.06
N ASP A 195 13.41 12.42 5.96
CA ASP A 195 14.34 13.02 5.00
C ASP A 195 15.16 14.17 5.63
N ARG A 196 14.53 14.95 6.54
CA ARG A 196 15.23 16.05 7.24
C ARG A 196 16.14 15.59 8.36
N LEU A 197 15.74 14.60 9.14
CA LEU A 197 16.48 14.13 10.31
C LEU A 197 17.42 12.97 10.00
N GLY A 198 17.07 12.10 9.07
CA GLY A 198 17.81 10.89 8.73
C GLY A 198 19.13 11.17 8.02
N ALA A 199 19.19 12.17 7.15
CA ALA A 199 20.41 12.56 6.44
C ALA A 199 21.51 13.07 7.39
N VAL A 200 21.13 13.67 8.52
CA VAL A 200 22.09 14.20 9.51
C VAL A 200 22.61 13.08 10.43
N SER A 201 21.77 12.11 10.80
CA SER A 201 22.16 11.06 11.77
C SER A 201 23.11 10.03 11.16
N TYR A 202 22.92 9.65 9.90
CA TYR A 202 23.80 8.68 9.22
C TYR A 202 25.19 9.24 8.90
N THR A 203 25.30 10.52 8.59
CA THR A 203 26.60 11.15 8.33
C THR A 203 27.46 11.27 9.60
N HIS A 204 26.85 11.53 10.76
CA HIS A 204 27.58 11.60 12.02
C HIS A 204 28.02 10.23 12.55
N LEU A 205 27.20 9.18 12.43
CA LEU A 205 27.58 7.81 12.81
C LEU A 205 28.74 7.27 11.95
N ARG A 206 28.69 7.50 10.64
CA ARG A 206 29.75 7.07 9.72
C ARG A 206 31.06 7.84 9.92
N ALA A 207 30.99 9.12 10.28
CA ALA A 207 32.17 9.92 10.60
C ALA A 207 32.85 9.47 11.92
N HIS A 208 32.06 8.97 12.87
CA HIS A 208 32.58 8.43 14.14
C HIS A 208 33.27 7.07 13.98
N GLU A 209 32.68 6.17 13.13
CA GLU A 209 33.29 4.87 12.83
C GLU A 209 34.59 4.98 12.05
N THR A 210 34.68 5.93 11.10
CA THR A 210 35.91 6.15 10.32
C THR A 210 37.06 6.71 11.19
N ARG A 211 36.73 7.45 12.24
CA ARG A 211 37.75 8.00 13.17
C ARG A 211 38.23 6.98 14.20
N SER A 212 37.40 5.99 14.53
CA SER A 212 37.75 4.89 15.47
C SER A 212 38.63 3.81 14.83
N ASN A 213 38.68 3.72 13.50
CA ASN A 213 39.48 2.72 12.80
C ASN A 213 40.84 3.25 12.28
N LEU A 214 41.23 4.46 12.73
CA LEU A 214 42.50 5.10 12.38
C LEU A 214 43.42 5.32 13.57
N VAL A 215 43.18 4.62 14.71
CA VAL A 215 44.08 4.61 15.89
C VAL A 215 44.57 3.19 16.14
#